data_b3af79f4838a77476e25297924806865
#
_entry.id   b3af79f4838a77476e25297924806865
#
_cell.length_a   1.000
_cell.length_b   1.000
_cell.length_c   1.000
_cell.angle_alpha   90.00
_cell.angle_beta   90.00
_cell.angle_gamma   90.00
#
_symmetry.space_group_name_H-M   'P 1'
#
loop_
_entity.id
_entity.type
_entity.pdbx_description
1 polymer ?
#
loop_
_entity_poly.entity_id
_entity_poly.type
_entity_poly.pdbx_seq_one_letter_code
_entity_poly.pdbx_strand_id
1 'polypeptide(L)' 'LPFEQRAVVVLREIDGLSYEEIATSLGVAVGTVKSRLARARETLRDSLRSA' A
#
# COMPACT_ATOMS: atom_id res chain seq x y z
N LEU A 1 -2.93 5.47 8.94
CA LEU A 1 -2.67 4.15 8.32
C LEU A 1 -1.58 3.41 9.09
N PRO A 2 -1.73 2.08 9.23
CA PRO A 2 -0.63 1.28 9.74
C PRO A 2 0.62 1.45 8.88
N PHE A 3 1.78 1.30 9.50
CA PHE A 3 3.06 1.52 8.81
C PHE A 3 3.20 0.71 7.52
N GLU A 4 2.83 -0.58 7.55
CA GLU A 4 2.97 -1.45 6.39
C GLU A 4 2.12 -0.97 5.21
N GLN A 5 0.90 -0.52 5.46
CA GLN A 5 0.03 0.00 4.41
C GLN A 5 0.55 1.32 3.89
N ARG A 6 1.03 2.16 4.79
CA ARG A 6 1.57 3.48 4.44
C ARG A 6 2.81 3.34 3.57
N ALA A 7 3.71 2.42 3.90
CA ALA A 7 4.94 2.20 3.13
C ALA A 7 4.61 1.79 1.70
N VAL A 8 3.64 0.90 1.51
CA VAL A 8 3.26 0.44 0.18
C VAL A 8 2.66 1.57 -0.64
N VAL A 9 1.80 2.39 -0.03
CA VAL A 9 1.18 3.54 -0.71
C VAL A 9 2.25 4.53 -1.15
N VAL A 10 3.20 4.84 -0.29
CA VAL A 10 4.27 5.79 -0.61
C VAL A 10 5.11 5.28 -1.79
N LEU A 11 5.51 4.02 -1.75
CA LEU A 11 6.33 3.44 -2.81
C LEU A 11 5.59 3.39 -4.14
N ARG A 12 4.29 3.11 -4.12
CA ARG A 12 3.50 3.02 -5.34
C ARG A 12 3.14 4.39 -5.91
N GLU A 13 2.63 5.29 -5.06
CA GLU A 13 2.06 6.56 -5.53
C GLU A 13 3.11 7.66 -5.70
N ILE A 14 4.13 7.66 -4.84
CA ILE A 14 5.13 8.72 -4.87
C ILE A 14 6.35 8.31 -5.68
N ASP A 15 6.89 7.11 -5.41
CA ASP A 15 8.06 6.62 -6.12
C ASP A 15 7.74 5.95 -7.45
N GLY A 16 6.49 5.60 -7.68
CA GLY A 16 6.05 5.03 -8.95
C GLY A 16 6.55 3.62 -9.22
N LEU A 17 6.86 2.86 -8.17
CA LEU A 17 7.38 1.51 -8.32
C LEU A 17 6.28 0.52 -8.72
N SER A 18 6.67 -0.52 -9.46
CA SER A 18 5.77 -1.63 -9.75
C SER A 18 5.55 -2.46 -8.49
N TYR A 19 4.52 -3.30 -8.50
CA TYR A 19 4.23 -4.17 -7.36
C TYR A 19 5.40 -5.10 -7.08
N GLU A 20 6.05 -5.64 -8.12
CA GLU A 20 7.22 -6.49 -7.94
C GLU A 20 8.38 -5.74 -7.32
N GLU A 21 8.60 -4.50 -7.74
CA GLU A 21 9.66 -3.67 -7.18
C GLU A 21 9.40 -3.35 -5.71
N ILE A 22 8.15 -3.07 -5.36
CA ILE A 22 7.76 -2.82 -3.98
C ILE A 22 7.98 -4.08 -3.14
N ALA A 23 7.55 -5.24 -3.66
CA ALA A 23 7.71 -6.51 -2.97
C ALA A 23 9.18 -6.80 -2.68
N THR A 24 10.04 -6.57 -3.67
CA THR A 24 11.48 -6.77 -3.52
C THR A 24 12.05 -5.80 -2.48
N SER A 25 11.65 -4.54 -2.53
CA SER A 25 12.14 -3.51 -1.60
C SER A 25 11.76 -3.81 -0.16
N LEU A 26 10.55 -4.32 0.05
CA LEU A 26 10.05 -4.62 1.40
C LEU A 26 10.36 -6.05 1.86
N GLY A 27 10.85 -6.91 0.97
CA GLY A 27 11.14 -8.29 1.31
C GLY A 27 9.89 -9.12 1.56
N VAL A 28 8.81 -8.85 0.82
CA VAL A 28 7.54 -9.58 0.96
C VAL A 28 7.08 -10.09 -0.41
N ALA A 29 6.05 -10.95 -0.40
CA ALA A 29 5.47 -11.47 -1.63
C ALA A 29 4.64 -10.38 -2.33
N VAL A 30 4.51 -10.47 -3.66
CA VAL A 30 3.70 -9.52 -4.44
C VAL A 30 2.24 -9.54 -3.97
N GLY A 31 1.70 -10.71 -3.63
CA GLY A 31 0.35 -10.81 -3.10
C GLY A 31 0.15 -10.00 -1.82
N THR A 32 1.18 -9.95 -0.99
CA THR A 32 1.15 -9.14 0.24
C THR A 32 1.08 -7.65 -0.09
N VAL A 33 1.83 -7.21 -1.11
CA VAL A 33 1.79 -5.81 -1.56
C VAL A 33 0.38 -5.45 -2.03
N LYS A 34 -0.23 -6.31 -2.85
CA LYS A 34 -1.59 -6.08 -3.34
C LYS A 34 -2.60 -6.00 -2.22
N SER A 35 -2.50 -6.90 -1.24
CA SER A 35 -3.39 -6.91 -0.07
C SER A 35 -3.25 -5.65 0.76
N ARG A 36 -2.03 -5.20 0.99
CA ARG A 36 -1.78 -3.98 1.77
C ARG A 36 -2.31 -2.75 1.06
N LEU A 37 -2.16 -2.67 -0.26
CA LEU A 37 -2.71 -1.56 -1.03
C LEU A 37 -4.23 -1.55 -0.99
N ALA A 38 -4.86 -2.71 -1.13
CA ALA A 38 -6.32 -2.80 -1.05
C ALA A 38 -6.83 -2.32 0.31
N ARG A 39 -6.17 -2.74 1.38
CA ARG A 39 -6.55 -2.31 2.73
C ARG A 39 -6.32 -0.83 2.95
N ALA A 40 -5.23 -0.29 2.41
CA ALA A 40 -4.96 1.13 2.52
C ALA A 40 -6.05 1.95 1.84
N ARG A 41 -6.48 1.52 0.65
CA ARG A 41 -7.55 2.19 -0.09
C ARG A 41 -8.87 2.14 0.68
N GLU A 42 -9.19 1.00 1.29
CA GLU A 42 -10.40 0.85 2.09
C GLU A 42 -10.37 1.79 3.29
N THR A 43 -9.24 1.85 3.99
CA THR A 43 -9.08 2.70 5.16
C THR A 43 -9.24 4.17 4.81
N LEU A 44 -8.62 4.60 3.72
CA LEU A 44 -8.73 5.99 3.27
C LEU A 44 -10.15 6.33 2.84
N ARG A 45 -10.81 5.42 2.13
CA ARG A 45 -12.19 5.64 1.70
C ARG A 45 -13.12 5.74 2.90
N ASP A 46 -12.94 4.89 3.89
CA ASP A 46 -13.76 4.92 5.09
C ASP A 46 -13.55 6.20 5.90
N SER A 47 -12.29 6.68 5.98
CA SER A 47 -11.99 7.95 6.63
C SER A 47 -12.69 9.12 5.94
N LEU A 48 -12.65 9.15 4.62
CA LEU A 48 -13.32 10.20 3.86
C LEU A 48 -14.83 10.14 4.00
N ARG A 49 -15.37 8.93 4.04
CA ARG A 49 -16.81 8.74 4.21
C ARG A 49 -17.27 9.18 5.58
N SER A 50 -16.43 8.96 6.61
CA SER A 50 -16.77 9.32 7.99
C SER A 50 -16.66 10.81 8.26
N ALA A 51 -15.92 11.50 7.42
CA ALA A 51 -15.77 12.95 7.55
C ALA A 51 -16.97 13.67 6.95
#